data_8fc1fa289b1ea592383b47e7e2268b59
#
_entry.id   8fc1fa289b1ea592383b47e7e2268b59
#
_cell.length_a   1.000
_cell.length_b   1.000
_cell.length_c   1.000
_cell.angle_alpha   90.00
_cell.angle_beta   90.00
_cell.angle_gamma   90.00
#
_symmetry.space_group_name_H-M   'P 1'
#
loop_
_entity.id
_entity.type
_entity.pdbx_description
1 polymer ?
#
loop_
_entity_poly.entity_id
_entity_poly.type
_entity_poly.pdbx_seq_one_letter_code
_entity_poly.pdbx_strand_id
1 'polypeptide(L)'
;IYRYSAIYALALSFALNTSSCSDFLQVEPTGSLTEEQVFEKIDNVEPLVLGLYKSYRGCKEGRNGLMPYLGTDETQQGNYQLISSGDQAGMDKYNGQLNPTSTQVSSIWNNRWPAVVSAAKAIYALGMTTEEPERAKQLMGEACFIRGLLMFELSMYWGEIPVIDMNRTDELGLGRQPLKTVWEYIINDFITATNNLPESYNSEPQRATVGAAWAMLGKAYMAAPEETGLRDFAKADECFKTIINMGRYELLNDYADLYRYDNPNTKESLFELQFNNVYPDCNYWELSLIHISEPT
;
A
#
# COMPACT_ATOMS: atom_id res chain seq x y z
N ILE A 1 -44.40 54.04 28.05
CA ILE A 1 -44.57 53.42 26.71
C ILE A 1 -43.29 53.60 25.85
N TYR A 2 -42.67 54.80 25.81
CA TYR A 2 -41.52 55.14 25.00
C TYR A 2 -40.21 54.35 25.35
N ARG A 3 -40.08 53.84 26.58
CA ARG A 3 -38.86 53.05 26.99
C ARG A 3 -38.82 51.64 26.43
N TYR A 4 -39.94 51.00 26.17
CA TYR A 4 -40.01 49.65 25.65
C TYR A 4 -39.89 49.64 24.13
N SER A 5 -40.34 50.65 23.40
CA SER A 5 -40.20 50.78 21.98
C SER A 5 -38.74 50.94 21.56
N ALA A 6 -37.89 51.60 22.34
CA ALA A 6 -36.44 51.68 22.05
C ALA A 6 -35.70 50.34 22.23
N ILE A 7 -36.13 49.58 23.25
CA ILE A 7 -35.54 48.23 23.48
C ILE A 7 -35.94 47.26 22.37
N TYR A 8 -37.18 47.29 21.90
CA TYR A 8 -37.63 46.46 20.77
C TYR A 8 -36.95 46.86 19.46
N ALA A 9 -36.73 48.15 19.21
CA ALA A 9 -36.01 48.62 18.03
C ALA A 9 -34.53 48.19 18.06
N LEU A 10 -33.88 48.19 19.24
CA LEU A 10 -32.50 47.73 19.40
C LEU A 10 -32.38 46.22 19.25
N ALA A 11 -33.32 45.45 19.78
CA ALA A 11 -33.36 44.00 19.64
C ALA A 11 -33.62 43.56 18.19
N LEU A 12 -34.49 44.28 17.46
CA LEU A 12 -34.78 44.02 16.06
C LEU A 12 -33.57 44.34 15.16
N SER A 13 -32.82 45.42 15.44
CA SER A 13 -31.61 45.78 14.72
C SER A 13 -30.47 44.80 14.99
N PHE A 14 -30.40 44.17 16.15
CA PHE A 14 -29.41 43.13 16.47
C PHE A 14 -29.74 41.79 15.77
N ALA A 15 -31.03 41.44 15.68
CA ALA A 15 -31.48 40.21 15.01
C ALA A 15 -31.29 40.26 13.47
N LEU A 16 -31.34 41.47 12.89
CA LEU A 16 -31.11 41.65 11.45
C LEU A 16 -29.63 41.59 11.01
N ASN A 17 -28.69 41.69 11.95
CA ASN A 17 -27.26 41.63 11.67
C ASN A 17 -26.64 40.23 11.88
N THR A 18 -27.45 39.24 12.29
CA THR A 18 -26.97 37.84 12.47
C THR A 18 -27.17 36.96 11.25
N SER A 19 -27.68 37.46 10.13
CA SER A 19 -27.61 36.75 8.86
C SER A 19 -26.16 36.83 8.33
N SER A 20 -25.30 36.05 8.94
CA SER A 20 -23.98 35.77 8.39
C SER A 20 -24.19 35.05 7.07
N CYS A 21 -23.87 35.71 5.96
CA CYS A 21 -23.78 35.03 4.67
C CYS A 21 -22.62 34.02 4.77
N SER A 22 -22.93 32.75 4.96
CA SER A 22 -21.96 31.66 4.91
C SER A 22 -21.17 31.67 3.60
N ASP A 23 -21.81 32.14 2.54
CA ASP A 23 -21.20 32.21 1.19
C ASP A 23 -20.13 33.31 1.06
N PHE A 24 -20.15 34.34 1.92
CA PHE A 24 -19.15 35.40 1.87
C PHE A 24 -17.78 34.97 2.42
N LEU A 25 -17.76 33.94 3.24
CA LEU A 25 -16.53 33.36 3.82
C LEU A 25 -16.00 32.16 3.03
N GLN A 26 -16.75 31.65 2.07
CA GLN A 26 -16.27 30.67 1.10
C GLN A 26 -15.55 31.40 -0.03
N VAL A 27 -14.30 31.76 0.22
CA VAL A 27 -13.41 32.20 -0.85
C VAL A 27 -13.03 30.97 -1.64
N GLU A 28 -13.69 30.72 -2.76
CA GLU A 28 -13.18 29.79 -3.74
C GLU A 28 -11.80 30.31 -4.17
N PRO A 29 -10.75 29.49 -4.05
CA PRO A 29 -9.41 29.91 -4.47
C PRO A 29 -9.44 30.10 -5.98
N THR A 30 -9.47 31.34 -6.42
CA THR A 30 -9.52 31.73 -7.85
C THR A 30 -8.25 31.42 -8.63
N GLY A 31 -7.30 30.67 -8.05
CA GLY A 31 -6.03 30.31 -8.65
C GLY A 31 -5.55 28.88 -8.39
N SER A 32 -6.31 28.03 -7.68
CA SER A 32 -6.00 26.62 -7.48
C SER A 32 -7.25 25.77 -7.77
N LEU A 33 -7.07 24.68 -8.49
CA LEU A 33 -8.12 23.68 -8.70
C LEU A 33 -8.48 23.03 -7.35
N THR A 34 -9.75 22.75 -7.12
CA THR A 34 -10.15 21.91 -5.98
C THR A 34 -9.68 20.47 -6.19
N GLU A 35 -9.63 19.68 -5.13
CA GLU A 35 -9.21 18.28 -5.20
C GLU A 35 -10.11 17.48 -6.15
N GLU A 36 -11.42 17.74 -6.12
CA GLU A 36 -12.41 17.16 -7.02
C GLU A 36 -12.12 17.51 -8.48
N GLN A 37 -11.88 18.79 -8.78
CA GLN A 37 -11.56 19.23 -10.14
C GLN A 37 -10.25 18.61 -10.67
N VAL A 38 -9.29 18.35 -9.79
CA VAL A 38 -8.05 17.65 -10.18
C VAL A 38 -8.35 16.18 -10.50
N PHE A 39 -9.21 15.53 -9.73
CA PHE A 39 -9.52 14.10 -9.87
C PHE A 39 -10.51 13.78 -10.99
N GLU A 40 -11.21 14.75 -11.54
CA GLU A 40 -12.04 14.53 -12.73
C GLU A 40 -11.24 13.99 -13.93
N LYS A 41 -9.98 14.40 -14.05
CA LYS A 41 -9.11 14.02 -15.17
C LYS A 41 -8.20 12.86 -14.82
N ILE A 42 -8.28 11.80 -15.60
CA ILE A 42 -7.48 10.60 -15.38
C ILE A 42 -5.97 10.85 -15.48
N ASP A 43 -5.54 11.77 -16.33
CA ASP A 43 -4.14 12.16 -16.47
C ASP A 43 -3.54 12.77 -15.19
N ASN A 44 -4.38 13.31 -14.31
CA ASN A 44 -3.95 13.80 -13.00
C ASN A 44 -3.89 12.67 -11.96
N VAL A 45 -4.66 11.60 -12.12
CA VAL A 45 -4.74 10.50 -11.18
C VAL A 45 -3.72 9.40 -11.49
N GLU A 46 -3.41 9.14 -12.76
CA GLU A 46 -2.42 8.13 -13.14
C GLU A 46 -1.06 8.33 -12.47
N PRO A 47 -0.47 9.55 -12.40
CA PRO A 47 0.79 9.75 -11.68
C PRO A 47 0.73 9.38 -10.20
N LEU A 48 -0.44 9.49 -9.55
CA LEU A 48 -0.63 9.04 -8.16
C LEU A 48 -0.50 7.52 -8.09
N VAL A 49 -1.14 6.78 -9.01
CA VAL A 49 -1.06 5.32 -9.08
C VAL A 49 0.37 4.86 -9.40
N LEU A 50 1.04 5.47 -10.37
CA LEU A 50 2.43 5.16 -10.70
C LEU A 50 3.38 5.45 -9.52
N GLY A 51 3.08 6.51 -8.75
CA GLY A 51 3.81 6.83 -7.51
C GLY A 51 3.70 5.74 -6.44
N LEU A 52 2.65 4.91 -6.45
CA LEU A 52 2.49 3.82 -5.49
C LEU A 52 3.56 2.73 -5.65
N TYR A 53 3.95 2.42 -6.88
CA TYR A 53 5.03 1.47 -7.15
C TYR A 53 6.35 1.93 -6.55
N LYS A 54 6.66 3.23 -6.70
CA LYS A 54 7.84 3.83 -6.06
C LYS A 54 7.75 3.77 -4.53
N SER A 55 6.58 4.06 -3.98
CA SER A 55 6.34 4.01 -2.53
C SER A 55 6.48 2.58 -1.99
N TYR A 56 5.90 1.59 -2.69
CA TYR A 56 6.03 0.19 -2.32
C TYR A 56 7.47 -0.31 -2.44
N ARG A 57 8.18 0.08 -3.52
CA ARG A 57 9.61 -0.20 -3.67
C ARG A 57 10.40 0.33 -2.48
N GLY A 58 10.15 1.56 -2.03
CA GLY A 58 10.80 2.14 -0.85
C GLY A 58 10.53 1.37 0.45
N CYS A 59 9.39 0.67 0.57
CA CYS A 59 9.11 -0.23 1.69
C CYS A 59 9.96 -1.52 1.64
N LYS A 60 10.48 -1.88 0.47
CA LYS A 60 11.29 -3.10 0.23
C LYS A 60 12.77 -2.80 0.09
N GLU A 61 13.14 -1.54 0.01
CA GLU A 61 14.52 -1.12 -0.15
C GLU A 61 15.31 -1.20 1.16
N GLY A 62 16.53 -1.71 1.07
CA GLY A 62 17.49 -1.70 2.16
C GLY A 62 17.00 -2.43 3.41
N ARG A 63 17.25 -1.85 4.56
CA ARG A 63 16.89 -2.42 5.87
C ARG A 63 15.38 -2.62 6.01
N ASN A 64 14.55 -1.76 5.44
CA ASN A 64 13.10 -1.87 5.54
C ASN A 64 12.55 -3.14 4.89
N GLY A 65 13.19 -3.59 3.81
CA GLY A 65 12.87 -4.84 3.15
C GLY A 65 13.39 -6.07 3.89
N LEU A 66 14.57 -5.96 4.53
CA LEU A 66 15.24 -7.10 5.17
C LEU A 66 14.79 -7.36 6.61
N MET A 67 14.44 -6.31 7.38
CA MET A 67 14.11 -6.45 8.80
C MET A 67 13.03 -7.50 9.09
N PRO A 68 11.96 -7.63 8.30
CA PRO A 68 10.94 -8.64 8.56
C PRO A 68 11.41 -10.10 8.39
N TYR A 69 12.54 -10.32 7.74
CA TYR A 69 13.10 -11.66 7.52
C TYR A 69 14.11 -12.09 8.58
N LEU A 70 14.52 -11.17 9.47
CA LEU A 70 15.47 -11.49 10.54
C LEU A 70 14.84 -12.46 11.55
N GLY A 71 15.65 -13.39 12.03
CA GLY A 71 15.23 -14.40 13.00
C GLY A 71 14.36 -15.50 12.41
N THR A 72 14.33 -15.63 11.08
CA THR A 72 13.73 -16.77 10.39
C THR A 72 14.77 -17.89 10.24
N ASP A 73 14.34 -19.04 9.73
CA ASP A 73 15.21 -20.17 9.40
C ASP A 73 16.14 -19.89 8.19
N GLU A 74 15.83 -18.84 7.42
CA GLU A 74 16.63 -18.45 6.25
C GLU A 74 17.63 -17.33 6.55
N THR A 75 17.33 -16.42 7.51
CA THR A 75 18.06 -15.17 7.68
C THR A 75 18.32 -14.85 9.14
N GLN A 76 19.58 -14.59 9.46
CA GLN A 76 20.02 -14.09 10.77
C GLN A 76 20.94 -12.88 10.61
N GLN A 77 21.08 -12.11 11.68
CA GLN A 77 22.05 -11.03 11.71
C GLN A 77 23.49 -11.53 11.86
N GLY A 78 24.43 -10.82 11.22
CA GLY A 78 25.85 -11.05 11.43
C GLY A 78 26.29 -10.74 12.87
N ASN A 79 27.38 -11.36 13.32
CA ASN A 79 27.88 -11.23 14.68
C ASN A 79 28.10 -9.79 15.14
N TYR A 80 28.53 -8.90 14.26
CA TYR A 80 28.75 -7.50 14.58
C TYR A 80 27.45 -6.79 14.98
N GLN A 81 26.37 -6.99 14.22
CA GLN A 81 25.06 -6.39 14.51
C GLN A 81 24.43 -6.97 15.76
N LEU A 82 24.66 -8.24 16.06
CA LEU A 82 24.19 -8.90 17.29
C LEU A 82 24.79 -8.29 18.57
N ILE A 83 25.98 -7.70 18.45
CA ILE A 83 26.71 -7.10 19.58
C ILE A 83 26.44 -5.59 19.65
N SER A 84 26.48 -4.90 18.52
CA SER A 84 26.51 -3.44 18.45
C SER A 84 25.14 -2.76 18.33
N SER A 85 24.12 -3.48 17.88
CA SER A 85 22.77 -2.95 17.59
C SER A 85 21.71 -3.76 18.31
N GLY A 86 21.57 -3.54 19.62
CA GLY A 86 20.64 -4.27 20.48
C GLY A 86 19.20 -4.33 19.95
N ASP A 87 18.75 -3.26 19.35
CA ASP A 87 17.40 -3.15 18.76
C ASP A 87 17.21 -4.08 17.55
N GLN A 88 18.23 -4.19 16.70
CA GLN A 88 18.24 -5.13 15.57
C GLN A 88 18.40 -6.58 16.05
N ALA A 89 19.24 -6.79 17.08
CA ALA A 89 19.40 -8.11 17.69
C ALA A 89 18.08 -8.64 18.27
N GLY A 90 17.20 -7.76 18.72
CA GLY A 90 15.86 -8.14 19.20
C GLY A 90 15.02 -8.82 18.13
N MET A 91 15.10 -8.36 16.89
CA MET A 91 14.38 -8.95 15.74
C MET A 91 14.85 -10.39 15.44
N ASP A 92 16.15 -10.64 15.62
CA ASP A 92 16.76 -11.95 15.37
C ASP A 92 16.60 -12.93 16.55
N LYS A 93 16.76 -12.42 17.77
CA LYS A 93 16.77 -13.25 18.99
C LYS A 93 15.44 -13.37 19.69
N TYR A 94 14.42 -12.64 19.26
CA TYR A 94 13.11 -12.57 19.91
C TYR A 94 13.20 -12.33 21.42
N ASN A 95 14.12 -11.47 21.84
CA ASN A 95 14.35 -11.13 23.26
C ASN A 95 13.60 -9.84 23.64
N GLY A 96 13.77 -9.37 24.89
CA GLY A 96 13.09 -8.17 25.40
C GLY A 96 13.40 -6.85 24.66
N GLN A 97 14.34 -6.86 23.71
CA GLN A 97 14.61 -5.72 22.82
C GLN A 97 13.59 -5.65 21.66
N LEU A 98 12.94 -6.78 21.34
CA LEU A 98 11.77 -6.79 20.45
C LEU A 98 10.52 -6.37 21.24
N ASN A 99 10.23 -5.10 21.24
CA ASN A 99 9.14 -4.50 22.00
C ASN A 99 8.53 -3.32 21.23
N PRO A 100 7.39 -2.76 21.67
CA PRO A 100 6.69 -1.68 20.96
C PRO A 100 7.48 -0.39 20.77
N THR A 101 8.58 -0.18 21.52
CA THR A 101 9.46 0.99 21.39
C THR A 101 10.65 0.73 20.48
N SER A 102 10.79 -0.47 19.92
CA SER A 102 11.85 -0.81 18.98
C SER A 102 11.78 0.10 17.74
N THR A 103 12.90 0.75 17.42
CA THR A 103 13.00 1.64 16.26
C THR A 103 12.86 0.87 14.96
N GLN A 104 13.27 -0.40 14.91
CA GLN A 104 13.14 -1.25 13.73
C GLN A 104 11.68 -1.59 13.47
N VAL A 105 10.93 -2.00 14.49
CA VAL A 105 9.49 -2.26 14.42
C VAL A 105 8.74 -1.00 13.98
N SER A 106 9.04 0.14 14.61
CA SER A 106 8.43 1.43 14.26
C SER A 106 8.76 1.86 12.82
N SER A 107 9.97 1.59 12.34
CA SER A 107 10.38 1.90 10.97
C SER A 107 9.57 1.13 9.94
N ILE A 108 9.37 -0.18 10.15
CA ILE A 108 8.56 -1.03 9.25
C ILE A 108 7.11 -0.49 9.15
N TRP A 109 6.54 -0.11 10.28
CA TRP A 109 5.20 0.50 10.36
C TRP A 109 5.15 1.84 9.64
N ASN A 110 6.03 2.76 10.01
CA ASN A 110 6.02 4.13 9.53
C ASN A 110 6.31 4.26 8.03
N ASN A 111 7.06 3.33 7.46
CA ASN A 111 7.36 3.35 6.02
C ASN A 111 6.17 2.88 5.16
N ARG A 112 5.30 2.02 5.69
CA ARG A 112 4.18 1.44 4.92
C ARG A 112 2.92 2.30 4.94
N TRP A 113 2.62 2.93 6.06
CA TRP A 113 1.37 3.69 6.21
C TRP A 113 1.21 4.85 5.25
N PRO A 114 2.23 5.68 4.94
CA PRO A 114 2.10 6.72 3.92
C PRO A 114 1.70 6.17 2.54
N ALA A 115 2.23 4.99 2.17
CA ALA A 115 1.88 4.33 0.92
C ALA A 115 0.43 3.80 0.94
N VAL A 116 -0.06 3.26 2.07
CA VAL A 116 -1.46 2.84 2.25
C VAL A 116 -2.40 4.02 2.09
N VAL A 117 -2.09 5.16 2.74
CA VAL A 117 -2.89 6.40 2.62
C VAL A 117 -2.90 6.89 1.18
N SER A 118 -1.75 6.92 0.51
CA SER A 118 -1.65 7.33 -0.88
C SER A 118 -2.45 6.42 -1.82
N ALA A 119 -2.43 5.10 -1.56
CA ALA A 119 -3.23 4.15 -2.33
C ALA A 119 -4.73 4.34 -2.09
N ALA A 120 -5.16 4.56 -0.85
CA ALA A 120 -6.55 4.86 -0.54
C ALA A 120 -7.02 6.15 -1.24
N LYS A 121 -6.17 7.19 -1.27
CA LYS A 121 -6.45 8.44 -1.98
C LYS A 121 -6.56 8.24 -3.50
N ALA A 122 -5.66 7.47 -4.10
CA ALA A 122 -5.70 7.16 -5.52
C ALA A 122 -6.98 6.38 -5.90
N ILE A 123 -7.38 5.39 -5.08
CA ILE A 123 -8.62 4.63 -5.27
C ILE A 123 -9.85 5.55 -5.16
N TYR A 124 -9.89 6.43 -4.18
CA TYR A 124 -10.94 7.44 -4.03
C TYR A 124 -11.02 8.35 -5.26
N ALA A 125 -9.90 8.89 -5.70
CA ALA A 125 -9.81 9.73 -6.88
C ALA A 125 -10.31 9.04 -8.15
N LEU A 126 -9.94 7.77 -8.35
CA LEU A 126 -10.39 6.94 -9.47
C LEU A 126 -11.90 6.67 -9.44
N GLY A 127 -12.50 6.62 -8.24
CA GLY A 127 -13.95 6.53 -8.08
C GLY A 127 -14.70 7.78 -8.49
N MET A 128 -14.05 8.93 -8.55
CA MET A 128 -14.61 10.22 -8.99
C MET A 128 -14.37 10.50 -10.47
N THR A 129 -13.40 9.81 -11.10
CA THR A 129 -13.05 10.00 -12.50
C THR A 129 -14.16 9.46 -13.42
N THR A 130 -14.59 10.28 -14.37
CA THR A 130 -15.62 9.92 -15.38
C THR A 130 -15.03 9.72 -16.77
N GLU A 131 -13.77 10.11 -16.97
CA GLU A 131 -13.05 9.98 -18.22
C GLU A 131 -12.45 8.58 -18.39
N GLU A 132 -12.29 8.11 -19.60
CA GLU A 132 -11.59 6.88 -20.00
C GLU A 132 -11.85 5.68 -19.05
N PRO A 133 -13.09 5.16 -18.98
CA PRO A 133 -13.48 4.20 -17.96
C PRO A 133 -12.64 2.91 -17.94
N GLU A 134 -12.13 2.46 -19.07
CA GLU A 134 -11.27 1.26 -19.13
C GLU A 134 -9.88 1.52 -18.54
N ARG A 135 -9.31 2.71 -18.80
CA ARG A 135 -8.04 3.13 -18.18
C ARG A 135 -8.22 3.34 -16.66
N ALA A 136 -9.33 3.95 -16.25
CA ALA A 136 -9.66 4.15 -14.85
C ALA A 136 -9.80 2.80 -14.10
N LYS A 137 -10.46 1.80 -14.70
CA LYS A 137 -10.56 0.44 -14.16
C LYS A 137 -9.18 -0.20 -13.99
N GLN A 138 -8.33 -0.12 -15.01
CA GLN A 138 -6.99 -0.66 -14.97
C GLN A 138 -6.18 -0.03 -13.82
N LEU A 139 -6.17 1.31 -13.72
CA LEU A 139 -5.49 2.02 -12.65
C LEU A 139 -6.08 1.70 -11.27
N MET A 140 -7.40 1.48 -11.18
CA MET A 140 -8.06 1.00 -9.97
C MET A 140 -7.52 -0.37 -9.56
N GLY A 141 -7.37 -1.30 -10.51
CA GLY A 141 -6.76 -2.61 -10.26
C GLY A 141 -5.34 -2.50 -9.71
N GLU A 142 -4.52 -1.61 -10.27
CA GLU A 142 -3.15 -1.39 -9.82
C GLU A 142 -3.10 -0.77 -8.41
N ALA A 143 -3.91 0.24 -8.15
CA ALA A 143 -3.95 0.88 -6.82
C ALA A 143 -4.44 -0.10 -5.74
N CYS A 144 -5.48 -0.89 -6.03
CA CYS A 144 -5.96 -1.95 -5.14
C CYS A 144 -4.91 -3.04 -4.94
N PHE A 145 -4.19 -3.46 -5.99
CA PHE A 145 -3.12 -4.44 -5.87
C PHE A 145 -2.02 -3.99 -4.90
N ILE A 146 -1.52 -2.76 -5.06
CA ILE A 146 -0.47 -2.23 -4.17
C ILE A 146 -0.99 -2.03 -2.73
N ARG A 147 -2.22 -1.52 -2.56
CA ARG A 147 -2.84 -1.41 -1.22
C ARG A 147 -3.01 -2.77 -0.57
N GLY A 148 -3.51 -3.74 -1.32
CA GLY A 148 -3.65 -5.12 -0.87
C GLY A 148 -2.33 -5.73 -0.40
N LEU A 149 -1.21 -5.52 -1.14
CA LEU A 149 0.13 -5.96 -0.73
C LEU A 149 0.56 -5.34 0.61
N LEU A 150 0.40 -4.02 0.74
CA LEU A 150 0.79 -3.30 1.95
C LEU A 150 -0.04 -3.73 3.16
N MET A 151 -1.36 -3.83 2.99
CA MET A 151 -2.28 -4.24 4.06
C MET A 151 -2.09 -5.70 4.46
N PHE A 152 -1.81 -6.59 3.48
CA PHE A 152 -1.46 -7.99 3.72
C PHE A 152 -0.22 -8.08 4.61
N GLU A 153 0.87 -7.39 4.27
CA GLU A 153 2.10 -7.38 5.07
C GLU A 153 1.88 -6.80 6.47
N LEU A 154 1.20 -5.67 6.56
CA LEU A 154 0.90 -5.03 7.84
C LEU A 154 0.06 -5.95 8.74
N SER A 155 -0.96 -6.62 8.20
CA SER A 155 -1.79 -7.54 8.98
C SER A 155 -1.03 -8.82 9.37
N MET A 156 -0.13 -9.31 8.51
CA MET A 156 0.74 -10.45 8.85
C MET A 156 1.67 -10.15 10.03
N TYR A 157 2.12 -8.89 10.16
CA TYR A 157 3.03 -8.49 11.24
C TYR A 157 2.30 -8.07 12.53
N TRP A 158 1.16 -7.38 12.42
CA TRP A 158 0.47 -6.76 13.57
C TRP A 158 -0.94 -7.30 13.84
N GLY A 159 -1.47 -8.16 12.98
CA GLY A 159 -2.83 -8.66 13.11
C GLY A 159 -3.88 -7.60 12.79
N GLU A 160 -4.59 -7.13 13.81
CA GLU A 160 -5.56 -6.04 13.69
C GLU A 160 -4.85 -4.71 13.41
N ILE A 161 -5.25 -4.05 12.33
CA ILE A 161 -4.71 -2.76 11.88
C ILE A 161 -5.85 -1.82 11.48
N PRO A 162 -5.60 -0.50 11.38
CA PRO A 162 -6.57 0.42 10.82
C PRO A 162 -6.94 0.08 9.37
N VAL A 163 -8.17 0.37 8.98
CA VAL A 163 -8.65 0.35 7.59
C VAL A 163 -9.02 1.77 7.22
N ILE A 164 -8.44 2.29 6.13
CA ILE A 164 -8.64 3.67 5.71
C ILE A 164 -9.78 3.74 4.71
N ASP A 165 -10.84 4.47 5.10
CA ASP A 165 -11.93 4.87 4.23
C ASP A 165 -11.84 6.38 3.96
N MET A 166 -11.55 6.76 2.72
CA MET A 166 -11.40 8.15 2.31
C MET A 166 -12.73 8.93 2.30
N ASN A 167 -13.87 8.23 2.38
CA ASN A 167 -15.17 8.87 2.56
C ASN A 167 -15.40 9.36 4.00
N ARG A 168 -14.52 8.99 4.93
CA ARG A 168 -14.56 9.32 6.36
C ARG A 168 -13.32 10.11 6.77
N THR A 169 -13.03 11.17 6.04
CA THR A 169 -11.82 12.00 6.22
C THR A 169 -11.82 12.82 7.50
N ASP A 170 -12.97 12.95 8.17
CA ASP A 170 -13.17 13.64 9.43
C ASP A 170 -12.75 12.82 10.67
N GLU A 171 -12.50 11.52 10.52
CA GLU A 171 -12.06 10.65 11.60
C GLU A 171 -10.54 10.63 11.72
N LEU A 172 -10.03 11.47 12.62
CA LEU A 172 -8.63 11.39 13.05
C LEU A 172 -8.47 10.27 14.08
N GLY A 173 -7.42 9.44 13.90
CA GLY A 173 -7.08 8.41 14.87
C GLY A 173 -7.89 7.12 14.73
N LEU A 174 -8.02 6.62 13.51
CA LEU A 174 -8.62 5.31 13.24
C LEU A 174 -7.99 4.22 14.12
N GLY A 175 -8.81 3.59 14.95
CA GLY A 175 -8.41 2.45 15.76
C GLY A 175 -8.21 1.19 14.91
N ARG A 176 -7.55 0.20 15.52
CA ARG A 176 -7.46 -1.14 14.92
C ARG A 176 -8.85 -1.69 14.65
N GLN A 177 -9.02 -2.30 13.48
CA GLN A 177 -10.26 -2.96 13.10
C GLN A 177 -10.18 -4.47 13.39
N PRO A 178 -11.33 -5.12 13.62
CA PRO A 178 -11.36 -6.56 13.79
C PRO A 178 -10.64 -7.28 12.64
N LEU A 179 -9.92 -8.34 12.97
CA LEU A 179 -9.08 -9.07 12.03
C LEU A 179 -9.86 -9.53 10.78
N LYS A 180 -11.09 -9.97 10.96
CA LYS A 180 -11.99 -10.34 9.85
C LYS A 180 -12.21 -9.17 8.89
N THR A 181 -12.52 -7.97 9.40
CA THR A 181 -12.72 -6.77 8.58
C THR A 181 -11.46 -6.41 7.78
N VAL A 182 -10.28 -6.51 8.41
CA VAL A 182 -9.00 -6.26 7.73
C VAL A 182 -8.78 -7.25 6.59
N TRP A 183 -9.03 -8.53 6.82
CA TRP A 183 -8.81 -9.56 5.80
C TRP A 183 -9.87 -9.54 4.69
N GLU A 184 -11.12 -9.19 5.00
CA GLU A 184 -12.13 -8.90 3.97
C GLU A 184 -11.69 -7.76 3.05
N TYR A 185 -11.10 -6.71 3.63
CA TYR A 185 -10.58 -5.57 2.88
C TYR A 185 -9.41 -5.97 1.96
N ILE A 186 -8.44 -6.74 2.48
CA ILE A 186 -7.30 -7.26 1.71
C ILE A 186 -7.77 -8.14 0.54
N ILE A 187 -8.67 -9.09 0.81
CA ILE A 187 -9.21 -10.00 -0.21
C ILE A 187 -9.98 -9.23 -1.28
N ASN A 188 -10.80 -8.24 -0.89
CA ASN A 188 -11.54 -7.40 -1.83
C ASN A 188 -10.62 -6.56 -2.72
N ASP A 189 -9.51 -6.07 -2.20
CA ASP A 189 -8.52 -5.37 -3.00
C ASP A 189 -7.94 -6.28 -4.09
N PHE A 190 -7.55 -7.51 -3.75
CA PHE A 190 -7.04 -8.46 -4.73
C PHE A 190 -8.13 -8.94 -5.72
N ILE A 191 -9.38 -9.12 -5.28
CA ILE A 191 -10.51 -9.39 -6.19
C ILE A 191 -10.70 -8.23 -7.18
N THR A 192 -10.65 -6.99 -6.70
CA THR A 192 -10.74 -5.83 -7.57
C THR A 192 -9.59 -5.81 -8.58
N ALA A 193 -8.38 -6.15 -8.15
CA ALA A 193 -7.21 -6.25 -9.01
C ALA A 193 -7.38 -7.36 -10.06
N THR A 194 -7.88 -8.56 -9.71
CA THR A 194 -8.10 -9.64 -10.68
C THR A 194 -9.14 -9.29 -11.73
N ASN A 195 -10.11 -8.44 -11.41
CA ASN A 195 -11.17 -8.03 -12.33
C ASN A 195 -10.77 -6.90 -13.28
N ASN A 196 -9.73 -6.14 -12.96
CA ASN A 196 -9.41 -4.89 -13.64
C ASN A 196 -8.01 -4.86 -14.27
N LEU A 197 -7.10 -5.73 -13.86
CA LEU A 197 -5.73 -5.74 -14.39
C LEU A 197 -5.65 -6.50 -15.72
N PRO A 198 -4.82 -6.02 -16.67
CA PRO A 198 -4.57 -6.72 -17.92
C PRO A 198 -3.64 -7.93 -17.71
N GLU A 199 -3.58 -8.79 -18.71
CA GLU A 199 -2.63 -9.92 -18.72
C GLU A 199 -1.18 -9.46 -18.86
N SER A 200 -0.94 -8.35 -19.54
CA SER A 200 0.42 -7.80 -19.74
C SER A 200 0.42 -6.31 -20.07
N TYR A 201 1.57 -5.71 -19.80
CA TYR A 201 1.97 -4.39 -20.29
C TYR A 201 3.15 -4.59 -21.25
N ASN A 202 3.01 -4.18 -22.51
CA ASN A 202 4.00 -4.49 -23.56
C ASN A 202 5.39 -3.89 -23.32
N SER A 203 5.48 -2.74 -22.63
CA SER A 203 6.74 -2.01 -22.42
C SER A 203 7.00 -1.64 -20.96
N GLU A 204 6.14 -2.06 -20.04
CA GLU A 204 6.19 -1.66 -18.63
C GLU A 204 6.12 -2.89 -17.70
N PRO A 205 7.15 -3.73 -17.67
CA PRO A 205 7.15 -4.99 -16.92
C PRO A 205 7.02 -4.80 -15.40
N GLN A 206 7.25 -3.59 -14.92
CA GLN A 206 7.11 -3.22 -13.51
C GLN A 206 5.66 -3.10 -13.04
N ARG A 207 4.69 -3.02 -13.95
CA ARG A 207 3.27 -2.85 -13.59
C ARG A 207 2.65 -4.20 -13.24
N ALA A 208 1.74 -4.18 -12.27
CA ALA A 208 1.04 -5.37 -11.81
C ALA A 208 0.10 -5.94 -12.89
N THR A 209 0.18 -7.24 -13.12
CA THR A 209 -0.67 -7.97 -14.06
C THR A 209 -1.75 -8.76 -13.33
N VAL A 210 -2.75 -9.21 -14.07
CA VAL A 210 -3.81 -10.07 -13.51
C VAL A 210 -3.26 -11.37 -12.92
N GLY A 211 -2.17 -11.92 -13.46
CA GLY A 211 -1.50 -13.09 -12.90
C GLY A 211 -0.91 -12.83 -11.52
N ALA A 212 -0.29 -11.66 -11.33
CA ALA A 212 0.19 -11.23 -10.02
C ALA A 212 -0.97 -11.08 -9.01
N ALA A 213 -2.11 -10.52 -9.46
CA ALA A 213 -3.29 -10.38 -8.62
C ALA A 213 -3.88 -11.73 -8.19
N TRP A 214 -4.00 -12.69 -9.12
CA TRP A 214 -4.44 -14.05 -8.78
C TRP A 214 -3.50 -14.74 -7.80
N ALA A 215 -2.20 -14.57 -7.94
CA ALA A 215 -1.22 -15.14 -7.02
C ALA A 215 -1.40 -14.59 -5.59
N MET A 216 -1.58 -13.28 -5.48
CA MET A 216 -1.76 -12.65 -4.17
C MET A 216 -3.14 -12.94 -3.57
N LEU A 217 -4.19 -13.06 -4.37
CA LEU A 217 -5.50 -13.51 -3.93
C LEU A 217 -5.44 -14.94 -3.37
N GLY A 218 -4.78 -15.86 -4.07
CA GLY A 218 -4.56 -17.22 -3.61
C GLY A 218 -3.78 -17.26 -2.28
N LYS A 219 -2.70 -16.47 -2.19
CA LYS A 219 -1.93 -16.32 -0.94
C LYS A 219 -2.80 -15.74 0.19
N ALA A 220 -3.67 -14.78 -0.09
CA ALA A 220 -4.56 -14.18 0.91
C ALA A 220 -5.55 -15.22 1.45
N TYR A 221 -6.16 -16.05 0.59
CA TYR A 221 -7.02 -17.15 1.03
C TYR A 221 -6.28 -18.20 1.87
N MET A 222 -5.04 -18.50 1.56
CA MET A 222 -4.23 -19.44 2.36
C MET A 222 -3.81 -18.85 3.71
N ALA A 223 -3.43 -17.58 3.74
CA ALA A 223 -2.83 -16.92 4.89
C ALA A 223 -3.85 -16.30 5.85
N ALA A 224 -5.11 -16.13 5.43
CA ALA A 224 -6.14 -15.57 6.30
C ALA A 224 -6.20 -16.35 7.62
N PRO A 225 -6.17 -15.66 8.78
CA PRO A 225 -6.26 -16.31 10.08
C PRO A 225 -7.54 -17.13 10.20
N GLU A 226 -7.45 -18.30 10.81
CA GLU A 226 -8.56 -19.26 10.89
C GLU A 226 -9.80 -18.66 11.57
N GLU A 227 -9.59 -17.87 12.61
CA GLU A 227 -10.63 -17.19 13.36
C GLU A 227 -11.44 -16.17 12.55
N THR A 228 -10.95 -15.75 11.40
CA THR A 228 -11.70 -14.87 10.49
C THR A 228 -12.81 -15.59 9.73
N GLY A 229 -12.65 -16.90 9.56
CA GLY A 229 -13.51 -17.73 8.69
C GLY A 229 -13.31 -17.47 7.20
N LEU A 230 -12.24 -16.75 6.81
CA LEU A 230 -11.94 -16.39 5.42
C LEU A 230 -10.87 -17.29 4.78
N ARG A 231 -10.18 -18.12 5.58
CA ARG A 231 -9.22 -19.09 5.06
C ARG A 231 -9.94 -20.11 4.20
N ASP A 232 -9.49 -20.25 2.96
CA ASP A 232 -10.14 -21.12 1.99
C ASP A 232 -9.11 -21.69 0.99
N PHE A 233 -8.67 -22.91 1.28
CA PHE A 233 -7.68 -23.58 0.41
C PHE A 233 -8.25 -23.97 -0.96
N ALA A 234 -9.58 -24.18 -1.07
CA ALA A 234 -10.20 -24.52 -2.35
C ALA A 234 -10.17 -23.28 -3.28
N LYS A 235 -10.54 -22.10 -2.77
CA LYS A 235 -10.41 -20.86 -3.54
C LYS A 235 -8.97 -20.51 -3.87
N ALA A 236 -8.04 -20.78 -2.97
CA ALA A 236 -6.62 -20.59 -3.25
C ALA A 236 -6.14 -21.48 -4.41
N ASP A 237 -6.54 -22.75 -4.41
CA ASP A 237 -6.23 -23.72 -5.48
C ASP A 237 -6.82 -23.24 -6.82
N GLU A 238 -8.07 -22.74 -6.84
CA GLU A 238 -8.68 -22.13 -8.04
C GLU A 238 -7.88 -20.93 -8.55
N CYS A 239 -7.40 -20.05 -7.67
CA CYS A 239 -6.57 -18.92 -8.05
C CYS A 239 -5.27 -19.39 -8.72
N PHE A 240 -4.57 -20.35 -8.14
CA PHE A 240 -3.30 -20.85 -8.70
C PHE A 240 -3.51 -21.63 -9.99
N LYS A 241 -4.58 -22.42 -10.11
CA LYS A 241 -4.95 -23.09 -11.37
C LYS A 241 -5.26 -22.08 -12.47
N THR A 242 -5.87 -20.95 -12.14
CA THR A 242 -6.13 -19.87 -13.09
C THR A 242 -4.81 -19.37 -13.68
N ILE A 243 -3.77 -19.13 -12.86
CA ILE A 243 -2.45 -18.70 -13.33
C ILE A 243 -1.81 -19.74 -14.22
N ILE A 244 -1.84 -21.02 -13.81
CA ILE A 244 -1.27 -22.12 -14.59
C ILE A 244 -1.97 -22.22 -15.97
N ASN A 245 -3.29 -22.12 -15.99
CA ASN A 245 -4.10 -22.21 -17.21
C ASN A 245 -3.93 -21.04 -18.16
N MET A 246 -3.39 -19.89 -17.70
CA MET A 246 -3.05 -18.78 -18.60
C MET A 246 -1.95 -19.15 -19.60
N GLY A 247 -1.13 -20.17 -19.32
CA GLY A 247 -0.06 -20.62 -20.19
C GLY A 247 1.04 -19.56 -20.46
N ARG A 248 1.05 -18.51 -19.65
CA ARG A 248 1.97 -17.37 -19.78
C ARG A 248 3.21 -17.53 -18.92
N TYR A 249 3.03 -18.17 -17.77
CA TYR A 249 4.08 -18.36 -16.76
C TYR A 249 4.62 -19.78 -16.81
N GLU A 250 5.92 -19.92 -16.60
CA GLU A 250 6.62 -21.18 -16.73
C GLU A 250 7.81 -21.20 -15.78
N LEU A 251 8.05 -22.32 -15.12
CA LEU A 251 9.26 -22.49 -14.32
C LEU A 251 10.50 -22.53 -15.22
N LEU A 252 11.57 -21.87 -14.80
CA LEU A 252 12.84 -21.91 -15.50
C LEU A 252 13.48 -23.29 -15.36
N ASN A 253 14.21 -23.72 -16.40
CA ASN A 253 14.89 -25.00 -16.38
C ASN A 253 16.09 -25.03 -15.42
N ASP A 254 16.73 -23.87 -15.25
CA ASP A 254 17.85 -23.70 -14.32
C ASP A 254 17.47 -22.65 -13.28
N TYR A 255 17.46 -23.06 -12.01
CA TYR A 255 17.18 -22.19 -10.89
C TYR A 255 18.14 -20.98 -10.79
N ALA A 256 19.39 -21.15 -11.23
CA ALA A 256 20.37 -20.08 -11.25
C ALA A 256 19.97 -18.92 -12.20
N ASP A 257 19.17 -19.19 -13.22
CA ASP A 257 18.72 -18.17 -14.17
C ASP A 257 17.77 -17.13 -13.54
N LEU A 258 17.15 -17.43 -12.39
CA LEU A 258 16.37 -16.46 -11.63
C LEU A 258 17.21 -15.31 -11.06
N TYR A 259 18.49 -15.58 -10.80
CA TYR A 259 19.39 -14.63 -10.14
C TYR A 259 20.36 -13.94 -11.13
N ARG A 260 20.15 -14.15 -12.42
CA ARG A 260 21.01 -13.52 -13.42
C ARG A 260 20.63 -12.07 -13.63
N TYR A 261 21.60 -11.20 -13.49
CA TYR A 261 21.47 -9.76 -13.71
C TYR A 261 20.98 -9.40 -15.13
N ASP A 262 21.39 -10.20 -16.13
CA ASP A 262 21.06 -10.00 -17.55
C ASP A 262 19.75 -10.66 -17.98
N ASN A 263 18.98 -11.23 -17.05
CA ASN A 263 17.73 -11.95 -17.32
C ASN A 263 16.58 -11.51 -16.36
N PRO A 264 16.23 -10.21 -16.29
CA PRO A 264 15.12 -9.77 -15.46
C PRO A 264 13.76 -10.12 -16.08
N ASN A 265 12.71 -10.13 -15.25
CA ASN A 265 11.33 -10.33 -15.68
C ASN A 265 11.14 -11.64 -16.49
N THR A 266 11.68 -12.73 -15.97
CA THR A 266 11.59 -14.06 -16.59
C THR A 266 10.14 -14.56 -16.64
N LYS A 267 9.88 -15.64 -17.36
CA LYS A 267 8.55 -16.28 -17.39
C LYS A 267 8.10 -16.83 -16.04
N GLU A 268 9.00 -17.05 -15.10
CA GLU A 268 8.68 -17.49 -13.74
C GLU A 268 8.20 -16.32 -12.87
N SER A 269 8.53 -15.08 -13.26
CA SER A 269 8.17 -13.89 -12.50
C SER A 269 6.73 -13.47 -12.73
N LEU A 270 5.97 -13.35 -11.65
CA LEU A 270 4.60 -12.83 -11.65
C LEU A 270 4.57 -11.31 -11.43
N PHE A 271 5.46 -10.80 -10.59
CA PHE A 271 5.61 -9.37 -10.27
C PHE A 271 7.00 -9.11 -9.69
N GLU A 272 7.70 -8.15 -10.25
CA GLU A 272 9.04 -7.75 -9.80
C GLU A 272 9.13 -6.26 -9.53
N LEU A 273 9.74 -5.91 -8.40
CA LEU A 273 10.13 -4.53 -8.14
C LEU A 273 11.42 -4.23 -8.90
N GLN A 274 11.34 -3.24 -9.78
CA GLN A 274 12.46 -2.88 -10.63
C GLN A 274 13.45 -1.98 -9.88
N PHE A 275 14.70 -2.45 -9.78
CA PHE A 275 15.84 -1.68 -9.32
C PHE A 275 16.86 -1.57 -10.45
N ASN A 276 17.67 -0.53 -10.42
CA ASN A 276 18.80 -0.39 -11.32
C ASN A 276 20.09 -0.18 -10.51
N ASN A 277 21.22 -0.04 -11.16
CA ASN A 277 22.51 0.15 -10.52
C ASN A 277 22.90 1.63 -10.33
N VAL A 278 21.96 2.55 -10.54
CA VAL A 278 22.21 4.01 -10.47
C VAL A 278 21.43 4.59 -9.29
N TYR A 279 22.13 5.32 -8.41
CA TYR A 279 21.46 6.05 -7.31
C TYR A 279 20.50 7.12 -7.87
N PRO A 280 19.30 7.34 -7.33
CA PRO A 280 18.73 6.74 -6.11
C PRO A 280 17.89 5.44 -6.34
N ASP A 281 17.86 4.89 -7.52
CA ASP A 281 17.00 3.77 -7.90
C ASP A 281 17.67 2.40 -7.73
N CYS A 282 18.86 2.36 -7.11
CA CYS A 282 19.53 1.10 -6.75
C CYS A 282 19.11 0.62 -5.37
N ASN A 283 19.09 -0.71 -5.17
CA ASN A 283 18.99 -1.28 -3.84
C ASN A 283 20.39 -1.38 -3.20
N TYR A 284 20.84 -0.27 -2.64
CA TYR A 284 22.20 -0.09 -2.14
C TYR A 284 22.62 -1.12 -1.07
N TRP A 285 21.65 -1.65 -0.31
CA TRP A 285 21.94 -2.58 0.78
C TRP A 285 22.13 -4.02 0.32
N GLU A 286 21.50 -4.45 -0.76
CA GLU A 286 21.74 -5.78 -1.34
C GLU A 286 23.16 -5.89 -1.90
N LEU A 287 23.66 -4.84 -2.53
CA LEU A 287 25.05 -4.76 -2.96
C LEU A 287 26.01 -4.82 -1.75
N SER A 288 25.64 -4.21 -0.62
CA SER A 288 26.42 -4.27 0.62
C SER A 288 26.45 -5.67 1.23
N LEU A 289 25.35 -6.43 1.16
CA LEU A 289 25.29 -7.80 1.68
C LEU A 289 26.13 -8.77 0.86
N ILE A 290 26.22 -8.57 -0.45
CA ILE A 290 27.04 -9.37 -1.35
C ILE A 290 28.54 -9.08 -1.12
N HIS A 291 28.91 -7.85 -0.78
CA HIS A 291 30.30 -7.42 -0.58
C HIS A 291 30.81 -7.55 0.85
N ILE A 292 29.96 -7.76 1.86
CA ILE A 292 30.39 -7.96 3.26
C ILE A 292 31.07 -9.32 3.48
N SER A 293 30.99 -10.22 2.54
CA SER A 293 31.60 -11.54 2.61
C SER A 293 32.94 -11.66 1.89
N GLU A 294 33.62 -10.56 1.56
CA GLU A 294 35.01 -10.70 1.11
C GLU A 294 35.86 -11.14 2.33
N PRO A 295 36.40 -12.37 2.28
CA PRO A 295 37.35 -12.77 3.31
C PRO A 295 38.61 -11.91 3.15
N THR A 296 38.84 -11.08 4.10
CA THR A 296 40.16 -10.49 4.28
C THR A 296 41.21 -11.58 4.48
#